data_d19f280b26c7d43e659fcc7c230bf5c2
#
_entry.id   d19f280b26c7d43e659fcc7c230bf5c2
#
_cell.length_a   1.000
_cell.length_b   1.000
_cell.length_c   1.000
_cell.angle_alpha   90.00
_cell.angle_beta   90.00
_cell.angle_gamma   90.00
#
_symmetry.space_group_name_H-M   'P 1'
#
loop_
_entity.id
_entity.type
_entity.pdbx_description
1 polymer ?
#
loop_
_entity_poly.entity_id
_entity_poly.type
_entity_poly.pdbx_seq_one_letter_code
_entity_poly.pdbx_strand_id
1 'polypeptide(L)'
;MTRGIGDTTELIRAMFDRVLQGRADCPYYAKTELLADYLQKNLPDFRIHKITQRPEVWEAELIYDFTWNIIQQDWLKDVCEKNKWSHKNSPIIWRELLDRGGKGLLLGGYNEFLEHAQLYYDVTSSMTTELMMVIAQENLGAHIQKEQEEEGLKTCINPLQVWITSASAPACYNLIPILTSGEVFGMHTEISITLFDNKQAEEYLKSLVMETQDLASPVLRSVSICTKVEEAFCQAHIIVVLDDSTDKEVFTLEDCLRSRVPLCRLYGYLIEKNAHESVRVIVGGKTFVNLKTVLLMRYAPRIAHNIIAVALGVEGEAKAILARKLKTTPSYIKDVIIWGNISGNNYVDLRKTRVYRYESAIWGPLHYSRPLLNLIFDSEWIKREFVATLKNLTATGRQFGGILAAHSIATTLKYWYHGSPPGEIVSLGILSEGETCCTWRQDTFSAIPIRT
;
A
#
# COMPACT_ATOMS: atom_id res chain seq x y z
N MET A 1 30.24 5.71 -7.77
CA MET A 1 30.38 5.92 -6.32
C MET A 1 29.02 5.59 -5.68
N THR A 2 28.82 4.33 -5.42
CA THR A 2 27.60 3.79 -4.78
C THR A 2 27.89 3.63 -3.30
N ARG A 3 27.40 4.57 -2.48
CA ARG A 3 27.29 4.34 -1.04
C ARG A 3 25.97 3.59 -0.81
N GLY A 4 26.07 2.31 -0.47
CA GLY A 4 24.94 1.53 0.00
C GLY A 4 24.34 2.19 1.24
N ILE A 5 23.02 2.25 1.27
CA ILE A 5 22.23 2.61 2.43
C ILE A 5 22.41 1.45 3.41
N GLY A 6 23.28 1.64 4.38
CA GLY A 6 23.43 0.70 5.48
C GLY A 6 22.13 0.60 6.27
N ASP A 7 21.84 -0.59 6.68
CA ASP A 7 20.69 -1.00 7.47
C ASP A 7 20.47 0.00 8.63
N THR A 8 19.23 0.44 8.84
CA THR A 8 18.86 1.36 9.91
C THR A 8 19.31 0.88 11.29
N THR A 9 19.48 -0.43 11.47
CA THR A 9 20.02 -1.07 12.67
C THR A 9 21.49 -0.75 12.88
N GLU A 10 22.30 -0.65 11.81
CA GLU A 10 23.71 -0.22 11.92
C GLU A 10 23.86 1.28 12.22
N LEU A 11 22.99 2.12 11.66
CA LEU A 11 22.96 3.56 11.96
C LEU A 11 22.57 3.84 13.42
N ILE A 12 21.65 3.06 13.98
CA ILE A 12 21.27 3.17 15.40
C ILE A 12 22.41 2.68 16.30
N ARG A 13 23.12 1.59 15.93
CA ARG A 13 24.29 1.09 16.68
C ARG A 13 25.43 2.10 16.75
N ALA A 14 25.65 2.86 15.71
CA ALA A 14 26.70 3.90 15.67
C ALA A 14 26.50 5.05 16.68
N MET A 15 25.34 5.13 17.33
CA MET A 15 25.02 6.17 18.33
C MET A 15 25.35 5.78 19.76
N PHE A 16 25.74 4.53 20.05
CA PHE A 16 25.93 4.05 21.43
C PHE A 16 27.40 3.73 21.73
N ASP A 17 27.93 4.32 22.81
CA ASP A 17 29.30 4.07 23.27
C ASP A 17 29.49 2.73 23.96
N ARG A 18 28.41 2.13 24.50
CA ARG A 18 28.43 0.89 25.28
C ARG A 18 27.26 -0.01 24.92
N VAL A 19 27.48 -1.29 24.94
CA VAL A 19 26.44 -2.31 24.72
C VAL A 19 26.42 -3.24 25.94
N LEU A 20 25.23 -3.49 26.46
CA LEU A 20 24.93 -4.45 27.52
C LEU A 20 24.04 -5.54 26.92
N GLN A 21 24.57 -6.77 26.84
CA GLN A 21 23.82 -7.92 26.37
C GLN A 21 23.68 -8.95 27.49
N GLY A 22 22.49 -9.52 27.65
CA GLY A 22 22.28 -10.52 28.67
C GLY A 22 20.93 -11.24 28.61
N ARG A 23 20.81 -12.29 29.41
CA ARG A 23 19.59 -13.09 29.55
C ARG A 23 18.56 -12.34 30.36
N ALA A 24 17.32 -12.40 29.94
CA ALA A 24 16.20 -11.76 30.62
C ALA A 24 15.98 -12.29 32.07
N ASP A 25 16.26 -13.56 32.31
CA ASP A 25 16.12 -14.23 33.60
C ASP A 25 17.37 -14.12 34.52
N CYS A 26 18.42 -13.42 34.07
CA CYS A 26 19.67 -13.34 34.80
C CYS A 26 19.63 -12.26 35.90
N PRO A 27 19.80 -12.59 37.18
CA PRO A 27 19.79 -11.61 38.25
C PRO A 27 20.91 -10.59 38.15
N TYR A 28 22.07 -10.99 37.66
CA TYR A 28 23.20 -10.08 37.43
C TYR A 28 22.97 -9.14 36.27
N TYR A 29 22.26 -9.61 35.21
CA TYR A 29 21.81 -8.73 34.11
C TYR A 29 20.86 -7.66 34.64
N ALA A 30 19.84 -8.05 35.40
CA ALA A 30 18.88 -7.11 35.98
C ALA A 30 19.56 -6.03 36.85
N LYS A 31 20.53 -6.41 37.68
CA LYS A 31 21.30 -5.48 38.49
C LYS A 31 22.17 -4.53 37.65
N THR A 32 22.79 -5.07 36.59
CA THR A 32 23.58 -4.29 35.65
C THR A 32 22.73 -3.32 34.86
N GLU A 33 21.56 -3.74 34.47
CA GLU A 33 20.60 -2.93 33.74
C GLU A 33 20.12 -1.73 34.55
N LEU A 34 19.74 -1.93 35.82
CA LEU A 34 19.34 -0.84 36.70
C LEU A 34 20.48 0.14 36.99
N LEU A 35 21.69 -0.36 37.14
CA LEU A 35 22.86 0.49 37.29
C LEU A 35 23.14 1.32 36.03
N ALA A 36 23.01 0.69 34.85
CA ALA A 36 23.17 1.36 33.57
C ALA A 36 22.11 2.46 33.36
N ASP A 37 20.85 2.18 33.75
CA ASP A 37 19.78 3.18 33.70
C ASP A 37 20.02 4.36 34.62
N TYR A 38 20.50 4.09 35.83
CA TYR A 38 20.87 5.15 36.77
C TYR A 38 21.99 6.04 36.19
N LEU A 39 23.03 5.43 35.59
CA LEU A 39 24.13 6.17 34.98
C LEU A 39 23.63 6.97 33.77
N GLN A 40 22.82 6.41 32.91
CA GLN A 40 22.27 7.07 31.72
C GLN A 40 21.35 8.26 32.09
N LYS A 41 20.62 8.16 33.19
CA LYS A 41 19.74 9.23 33.69
C LYS A 41 20.53 10.41 34.26
N ASN A 42 21.65 10.12 34.93
CA ASN A 42 22.41 11.13 35.68
C ASN A 42 23.59 11.67 34.90
N LEU A 43 24.06 11.01 33.87
CA LEU A 43 25.24 11.41 33.08
C LEU A 43 24.82 11.65 31.60
N PRO A 44 24.86 12.89 31.11
CA PRO A 44 24.39 13.23 29.77
C PRO A 44 25.18 12.54 28.64
N ASP A 45 26.46 12.23 28.87
CA ASP A 45 27.34 11.60 27.89
C ASP A 45 27.42 10.08 28.05
N PHE A 46 26.69 9.50 29.00
CA PHE A 46 26.64 8.04 29.18
C PHE A 46 25.51 7.47 28.38
N ARG A 47 25.82 6.74 27.31
CA ARG A 47 24.87 6.04 26.47
C ARG A 47 25.14 4.55 26.47
N ILE A 48 24.10 3.76 26.64
CA ILE A 48 24.18 2.31 26.64
C ILE A 48 23.02 1.71 25.84
N HIS A 49 23.35 0.79 24.95
CA HIS A 49 22.37 -0.01 24.22
C HIS A 49 22.18 -1.34 24.95
N LYS A 50 20.92 -1.69 25.24
CA LYS A 50 20.58 -2.90 25.95
C LYS A 50 20.01 -3.94 25.00
N ILE A 51 20.55 -5.16 25.04
CA ILE A 51 20.10 -6.30 24.26
C ILE A 51 19.69 -7.38 25.25
N THR A 52 18.39 -7.60 25.41
CA THR A 52 17.82 -8.61 26.28
C THR A 52 17.43 -9.82 25.47
N GLN A 53 17.81 -11.03 25.88
CA GLN A 53 17.54 -12.26 25.17
C GLN A 53 16.88 -13.28 26.09
N ARG A 54 16.05 -14.16 25.51
CA ARG A 54 15.51 -15.33 26.23
C ARG A 54 16.63 -16.31 26.58
N PRO A 55 16.50 -17.09 27.67
CA PRO A 55 17.50 -18.09 28.05
C PRO A 55 17.78 -19.09 26.91
N GLU A 56 16.73 -19.53 26.20
CA GLU A 56 16.83 -20.52 25.12
C GLU A 56 17.62 -19.97 23.93
N VAL A 57 17.42 -18.69 23.60
CA VAL A 57 18.11 -18.01 22.50
C VAL A 57 19.58 -17.77 22.87
N TRP A 58 19.83 -17.35 24.11
CA TRP A 58 21.17 -17.16 24.62
C TRP A 58 22.02 -18.44 24.56
N GLU A 59 21.43 -19.58 24.92
CA GLU A 59 22.10 -20.89 24.87
C GLU A 59 22.28 -21.39 23.42
N ALA A 60 21.31 -21.13 22.52
CA ALA A 60 21.37 -21.50 21.11
C ALA A 60 22.40 -20.69 20.33
N GLU A 61 22.56 -19.40 20.61
CA GLU A 61 23.59 -18.55 19.97
C GLU A 61 25.01 -18.98 20.32
N LEU A 62 25.20 -19.68 21.42
CA LEU A 62 26.48 -20.30 21.75
C LEU A 62 26.76 -21.55 20.92
N ILE A 63 25.76 -22.15 20.26
CA ILE A 63 25.81 -23.42 19.54
C ILE A 63 25.62 -23.29 18.03
N TYR A 64 24.76 -22.37 17.58
CA TYR A 64 24.34 -22.24 16.18
C TYR A 64 24.27 -20.77 15.74
N ASP A 65 25.38 -20.26 15.25
CA ASP A 65 25.31 -18.98 14.54
C ASP A 65 25.91 -19.08 13.14
N PHE A 66 25.07 -19.06 12.14
CA PHE A 66 25.52 -19.20 10.76
C PHE A 66 25.10 -18.10 9.77
N THR A 67 24.39 -17.06 10.15
CA THR A 67 23.99 -16.14 9.05
C THR A 67 24.00 -14.61 9.28
N TRP A 68 24.03 -14.07 10.49
CA TRP A 68 23.97 -12.59 10.63
C TRP A 68 24.86 -11.97 11.71
N ASN A 69 25.37 -12.75 12.65
CA ASN A 69 26.24 -12.26 13.73
C ASN A 69 27.74 -12.52 13.51
N ILE A 70 28.13 -12.98 12.32
CA ILE A 70 29.53 -13.39 12.01
C ILE A 70 30.51 -12.26 12.32
N ILE A 71 30.18 -11.02 12.03
CA ILE A 71 31.08 -9.87 12.23
C ILE A 71 31.26 -9.53 13.71
N GLN A 72 30.20 -9.67 14.54
CA GLN A 72 30.29 -9.39 15.98
C GLN A 72 30.93 -10.50 16.79
N GLN A 73 30.67 -11.76 16.44
CA GLN A 73 31.25 -12.91 17.11
C GLN A 73 32.73 -13.08 16.81
N ASP A 74 33.15 -12.87 15.58
CA ASP A 74 34.59 -12.91 15.23
C ASP A 74 35.35 -11.82 15.96
N TRP A 75 34.74 -10.61 16.08
CA TRP A 75 35.31 -9.52 16.87
C TRP A 75 35.38 -9.87 18.37
N LEU A 76 34.33 -10.41 18.97
CA LEU A 76 34.30 -10.78 20.39
C LEU A 76 35.29 -11.94 20.66
N LYS A 77 35.37 -12.93 19.76
CA LYS A 77 36.37 -13.97 19.82
C LYS A 77 37.80 -13.44 19.70
N ASP A 78 38.06 -12.59 18.71
CA ASP A 78 39.35 -11.94 18.50
C ASP A 78 39.81 -11.14 19.73
N VAL A 79 38.90 -10.40 20.36
CA VAL A 79 39.16 -9.61 21.56
C VAL A 79 39.37 -10.51 22.77
N CYS A 80 38.55 -11.58 22.90
CA CYS A 80 38.72 -12.56 23.96
C CYS A 80 40.01 -13.34 23.82
N GLU A 81 40.36 -13.78 22.61
CA GLU A 81 41.62 -14.50 22.34
C GLU A 81 42.83 -13.59 22.57
N LYS A 82 42.80 -12.34 22.10
CA LYS A 82 43.87 -11.38 22.25
C LYS A 82 44.16 -11.01 23.68
N ASN A 83 43.12 -10.96 24.52
CA ASN A 83 43.23 -10.59 25.94
C ASN A 83 43.23 -11.83 26.87
N LYS A 84 43.19 -13.07 26.31
CA LYS A 84 43.03 -14.31 27.07
C LYS A 84 41.76 -14.34 27.94
N TRP A 85 40.70 -13.72 27.50
CA TRP A 85 39.44 -13.70 28.19
C TRP A 85 38.53 -14.81 27.64
N SER A 86 37.82 -15.47 28.56
CA SER A 86 36.77 -16.44 28.22
C SER A 86 35.51 -16.02 28.91
N HIS A 87 34.78 -15.08 28.30
CA HIS A 87 33.51 -14.60 28.85
C HIS A 87 32.36 -15.26 28.11
N LYS A 88 31.58 -16.06 28.82
CA LYS A 88 30.38 -16.76 28.30
C LYS A 88 29.14 -16.52 29.18
N ASN A 89 29.30 -15.84 30.33
CA ASN A 89 28.23 -15.67 31.30
C ASN A 89 27.44 -14.40 31.01
N SER A 90 26.15 -14.42 31.35
CA SER A 90 25.32 -13.22 31.32
C SER A 90 25.56 -12.38 32.60
N PRO A 91 25.66 -11.05 32.47
CA PRO A 91 25.71 -10.22 31.25
C PRO A 91 27.10 -10.12 30.62
N ILE A 92 27.15 -9.66 29.35
CA ILE A 92 28.37 -9.24 28.66
C ILE A 92 28.27 -7.74 28.37
N ILE A 93 29.32 -7.00 28.67
CA ILE A 93 29.36 -5.56 28.47
C ILE A 93 30.61 -5.18 27.71
N TRP A 94 30.45 -4.39 26.66
CA TRP A 94 31.59 -3.87 25.89
C TRP A 94 31.35 -2.43 25.48
N ARG A 95 32.44 -1.74 25.18
CA ARG A 95 32.45 -0.38 24.66
C ARG A 95 32.78 -0.41 23.18
N GLU A 96 31.95 0.24 22.35
CA GLU A 96 32.22 0.44 20.93
C GLU A 96 33.05 1.70 20.70
N LEU A 97 34.09 1.60 19.86
CA LEU A 97 34.98 2.72 19.52
C LEU A 97 34.87 3.07 18.04
N LEU A 98 33.65 3.08 17.52
CA LEU A 98 33.36 3.22 16.09
C LEU A 98 33.84 4.58 15.53
N ASP A 99 33.76 5.65 16.30
CA ASP A 99 34.16 7.02 15.87
C ASP A 99 35.64 7.15 15.54
N ARG A 100 36.47 6.23 16.03
CA ARG A 100 37.93 6.27 15.85
C ARG A 100 38.47 5.12 15.01
N GLY A 101 37.58 4.33 14.38
CA GLY A 101 37.96 3.15 13.58
C GLY A 101 38.67 2.07 14.39
N GLY A 102 38.52 2.11 15.72
CA GLY A 102 39.16 1.17 16.66
C GLY A 102 38.28 -0.07 16.87
N LYS A 103 38.94 -1.17 17.23
CA LYS A 103 38.25 -2.37 17.76
C LYS A 103 37.62 -2.01 19.09
N GLY A 104 36.42 -2.43 19.39
CA GLY A 104 35.76 -2.22 20.67
C GLY A 104 36.54 -2.82 21.84
N LEU A 105 36.17 -2.47 23.06
CA LEU A 105 36.79 -2.93 24.29
C LEU A 105 35.78 -3.70 25.13
N LEU A 106 36.04 -4.99 25.39
CA LEU A 106 35.26 -5.77 26.34
C LEU A 106 35.49 -5.26 27.75
N LEU A 107 34.44 -4.84 28.44
CA LEU A 107 34.49 -4.43 29.84
C LEU A 107 34.39 -5.64 30.79
N GLY A 108 33.74 -6.71 30.35
CA GLY A 108 33.51 -7.94 31.12
C GLY A 108 32.06 -8.20 31.47
N GLY A 109 31.83 -8.74 32.67
CA GLY A 109 30.50 -9.01 33.20
C GLY A 109 30.05 -7.97 34.22
N TYR A 110 29.12 -8.41 35.09
CA TYR A 110 28.56 -7.58 36.13
C TYR A 110 29.62 -6.96 37.09
N ASN A 111 30.56 -7.78 37.59
CA ASN A 111 31.55 -7.33 38.57
C ASN A 111 32.45 -6.26 37.97
N GLU A 112 32.97 -6.47 36.79
CA GLU A 112 33.86 -5.53 36.10
C GLU A 112 33.14 -4.24 35.74
N PHE A 113 31.86 -4.30 35.43
CA PHE A 113 31.06 -3.09 35.19
C PHE A 113 30.75 -2.34 36.48
N LEU A 114 30.52 -3.04 37.59
CA LEU A 114 30.34 -2.41 38.91
C LEU A 114 31.61 -1.70 39.38
N GLU A 115 32.77 -2.35 39.22
CA GLU A 115 34.07 -1.73 39.50
C GLU A 115 34.31 -0.49 38.64
N HIS A 116 34.00 -0.58 37.36
CA HIS A 116 34.09 0.55 36.45
C HIS A 116 33.15 1.70 36.88
N ALA A 117 31.90 1.41 37.27
CA ALA A 117 30.96 2.41 37.75
C ALA A 117 31.43 3.07 39.05
N GLN A 118 32.00 2.30 39.96
CA GLN A 118 32.54 2.80 41.23
C GLN A 118 33.78 3.68 41.01
N LEU A 119 34.75 3.24 40.20
CA LEU A 119 36.02 3.94 39.99
C LEU A 119 35.87 5.24 39.20
N TYR A 120 35.00 5.26 38.22
CA TYR A 120 34.83 6.40 37.30
C TYR A 120 33.70 7.34 37.66
N TYR A 121 32.65 6.84 38.32
CA TYR A 121 31.40 7.60 38.54
C TYR A 121 31.00 7.65 40.03
N ASP A 122 31.77 7.00 40.92
CA ASP A 122 31.51 6.89 42.35
C ASP A 122 30.10 6.36 42.67
N VAL A 123 29.60 5.41 41.82
CA VAL A 123 28.28 4.83 41.95
C VAL A 123 28.40 3.34 42.32
N THR A 124 27.68 2.95 43.36
CA THR A 124 27.60 1.57 43.82
C THR A 124 26.15 1.09 43.81
N SER A 125 25.93 -0.23 43.68
CA SER A 125 24.60 -0.84 43.78
C SER A 125 24.52 -1.71 45.03
N SER A 126 23.58 -1.38 45.92
CA SER A 126 23.34 -2.09 47.19
C SER A 126 22.18 -3.08 47.12
N MET A 127 21.80 -3.50 45.91
CA MET A 127 20.68 -4.39 45.71
C MET A 127 20.98 -5.81 46.26
N THR A 128 20.05 -6.37 47.02
CA THR A 128 20.16 -7.74 47.58
C THR A 128 19.94 -8.80 46.45
N THR A 129 20.50 -9.99 46.67
CA THR A 129 20.37 -11.08 45.70
C THR A 129 18.90 -11.53 45.53
N GLU A 130 18.12 -11.50 46.58
CA GLU A 130 16.69 -11.83 46.53
C GLU A 130 15.91 -10.87 45.66
N LEU A 131 16.16 -9.56 45.80
CA LEU A 131 15.52 -8.53 44.98
C LEU A 131 15.96 -8.65 43.52
N MET A 132 17.23 -8.96 43.25
CA MET A 132 17.73 -9.24 41.87
C MET A 132 16.99 -10.38 41.19
N MET A 133 16.70 -11.48 41.95
CA MET A 133 15.96 -12.63 41.42
C MET A 133 14.51 -12.26 41.06
N VAL A 134 13.86 -11.47 41.92
CA VAL A 134 12.48 -11.01 41.66
C VAL A 134 12.44 -10.13 40.38
N ILE A 135 13.31 -9.16 40.28
CA ILE A 135 13.39 -8.27 39.11
C ILE A 135 13.73 -9.06 37.83
N ALA A 136 14.62 -10.03 37.91
CA ALA A 136 14.95 -10.87 36.75
C ALA A 136 13.74 -11.69 36.25
N GLN A 137 12.92 -12.21 37.16
CA GLN A 137 11.67 -12.89 36.78
C GLN A 137 10.64 -11.92 36.16
N GLU A 138 10.49 -10.74 36.72
CA GLU A 138 9.62 -9.71 36.15
C GLU A 138 10.11 -9.28 34.76
N ASN A 139 11.40 -9.08 34.54
CA ASN A 139 12.00 -8.75 33.26
C ASN A 139 11.76 -9.87 32.22
N LEU A 140 11.91 -11.13 32.61
CA LEU A 140 11.61 -12.25 31.71
C LEU A 140 10.12 -12.26 31.29
N GLY A 141 9.22 -12.05 32.26
CA GLY A 141 7.79 -11.96 31.96
C GLY A 141 7.44 -10.82 31.02
N ALA A 142 7.98 -9.63 31.30
CA ALA A 142 7.78 -8.45 30.45
C ALA A 142 8.37 -8.61 29.04
N HIS A 143 9.53 -9.27 28.93
CA HIS A 143 10.17 -9.54 27.64
C HIS A 143 9.33 -10.53 26.80
N ILE A 144 8.86 -11.61 27.40
CA ILE A 144 7.97 -12.58 26.73
C ILE A 144 6.67 -11.92 26.26
N GLN A 145 6.07 -11.10 27.12
CA GLN A 145 4.84 -10.37 26.76
C GLN A 145 5.08 -9.42 25.59
N LYS A 146 6.17 -8.66 25.61
CA LYS A 146 6.54 -7.74 24.53
C LYS A 146 6.76 -8.47 23.20
N GLU A 147 7.47 -9.60 23.20
CA GLU A 147 7.65 -10.41 21.99
C GLU A 147 6.33 -10.97 21.46
N GLN A 148 5.43 -11.43 22.35
CA GLN A 148 4.09 -11.89 21.95
C GLN A 148 3.26 -10.75 21.35
N GLU A 149 3.33 -9.54 21.89
CA GLU A 149 2.69 -8.37 21.34
C GLU A 149 3.28 -7.99 19.95
N GLU A 150 4.62 -8.04 19.81
CA GLU A 150 5.29 -7.79 18.53
C GLU A 150 4.97 -8.85 17.49
N GLU A 151 4.93 -10.14 17.87
CA GLU A 151 4.47 -11.21 16.96
C GLU A 151 2.99 -11.05 16.61
N GLY A 152 2.14 -10.71 17.57
CA GLY A 152 0.74 -10.40 17.34
C GLY A 152 0.56 -9.25 16.36
N LEU A 153 1.35 -8.18 16.49
CA LEU A 153 1.35 -7.06 15.54
C LEU A 153 1.84 -7.49 14.16
N LYS A 154 2.90 -8.29 14.07
CA LYS A 154 3.41 -8.80 12.78
C LYS A 154 2.38 -9.68 12.06
N THR A 155 1.63 -10.51 12.80
CA THR A 155 0.56 -11.35 12.24
C THR A 155 -0.69 -10.55 11.86
N CYS A 156 -0.95 -9.42 12.53
CA CYS A 156 -2.06 -8.50 12.18
C CYS A 156 -1.77 -7.64 10.95
N ILE A 157 -0.52 -7.45 10.55
CA ILE A 157 -0.15 -6.72 9.33
C ILE A 157 -0.21 -7.69 8.14
N ASN A 158 -1.44 -8.08 7.77
CA ASN A 158 -1.67 -8.72 6.47
C ASN A 158 -1.76 -7.63 5.42
N PRO A 159 -0.87 -7.62 4.42
CA PRO A 159 -0.93 -6.64 3.35
C PRO A 159 -2.23 -6.82 2.56
N LEU A 160 -2.80 -5.71 2.12
CA LEU A 160 -4.00 -5.70 1.29
C LEU A 160 -3.72 -6.37 -0.05
N GLN A 161 -4.38 -7.49 -0.34
CA GLN A 161 -4.17 -8.25 -1.58
C GLN A 161 -4.91 -7.59 -2.74
N VAL A 162 -4.16 -7.00 -3.68
CA VAL A 162 -4.68 -6.31 -4.86
C VAL A 162 -4.40 -7.16 -6.10
N TRP A 163 -5.45 -7.59 -6.79
CA TRP A 163 -5.36 -8.34 -8.03
C TRP A 163 -5.71 -7.45 -9.21
N ILE A 164 -4.90 -7.48 -10.26
CA ILE A 164 -5.12 -6.72 -11.49
C ILE A 164 -5.20 -7.70 -12.65
N THR A 165 -6.34 -7.75 -13.34
CA THR A 165 -6.51 -8.61 -14.53
C THR A 165 -6.03 -7.89 -15.78
N SER A 166 -5.70 -8.66 -16.82
CA SER A 166 -5.15 -8.11 -18.07
C SER A 166 -3.97 -7.18 -17.79
N ALA A 167 -3.05 -7.65 -16.96
CA ALA A 167 -1.96 -6.85 -16.41
C ALA A 167 -0.94 -6.39 -17.47
N SER A 168 -0.96 -6.95 -18.68
CA SER A 168 -0.22 -6.46 -19.85
C SER A 168 -0.82 -5.21 -20.48
N ALA A 169 -2.02 -4.78 -20.05
CA ALA A 169 -2.63 -3.57 -20.59
C ALA A 169 -1.88 -2.31 -20.13
N PRO A 170 -1.75 -1.27 -20.99
CA PRO A 170 -1.09 -0.02 -20.63
C PRO A 170 -1.68 0.69 -19.40
N ALA A 171 -2.95 0.44 -19.10
CA ALA A 171 -3.59 0.97 -17.90
C ALA A 171 -2.99 0.38 -16.62
N CYS A 172 -2.58 -0.89 -16.61
CA CYS A 172 -1.92 -1.53 -15.47
C CYS A 172 -0.59 -0.86 -15.17
N TYR A 173 0.25 -0.66 -16.18
CA TYR A 173 1.54 0.01 -16.06
C TYR A 173 1.43 1.38 -15.38
N ASN A 174 0.45 2.19 -15.79
CA ASN A 174 0.22 3.51 -15.19
C ASN A 174 -0.48 3.45 -13.82
N LEU A 175 -1.21 2.37 -13.52
CA LEU A 175 -1.94 2.22 -12.27
C LEU A 175 -1.03 1.85 -11.10
N ILE A 176 -0.05 1.00 -11.33
CA ILE A 176 0.87 0.48 -10.30
C ILE A 176 1.53 1.61 -9.48
N PRO A 177 2.19 2.62 -10.09
CA PRO A 177 2.82 3.69 -9.32
C PRO A 177 1.83 4.47 -8.45
N ILE A 178 0.58 4.64 -8.91
CA ILE A 178 -0.45 5.36 -8.16
C ILE A 178 -0.92 4.52 -6.97
N LEU A 179 -1.13 3.22 -7.14
CA LEU A 179 -1.53 2.32 -6.04
C LEU A 179 -0.44 2.22 -4.97
N THR A 180 0.83 2.20 -5.38
CA THR A 180 1.97 2.02 -4.48
C THR A 180 2.49 3.32 -3.85
N SER A 181 1.95 4.48 -4.25
CA SER A 181 2.34 5.78 -3.67
C SER A 181 1.82 6.02 -2.26
N GLY A 182 0.83 5.23 -1.82
CA GLY A 182 0.11 5.46 -0.56
C GLY A 182 -1.05 6.45 -0.66
N GLU A 183 -1.29 7.07 -1.80
CA GLU A 183 -2.41 8.00 -1.98
C GLU A 183 -3.79 7.33 -2.01
N VAL A 184 -3.86 6.07 -2.46
CA VAL A 184 -5.12 5.34 -2.67
C VAL A 184 -5.60 4.68 -1.37
N PHE A 185 -4.72 3.99 -0.66
CA PHE A 185 -5.08 3.20 0.53
C PHE A 185 -4.57 3.79 1.85
N GLY A 186 -3.79 4.86 1.78
CA GLY A 186 -3.10 5.46 2.92
C GLY A 186 -1.68 4.95 3.09
N MET A 187 -0.83 5.76 3.72
CA MET A 187 0.59 5.47 3.94
C MET A 187 0.86 4.35 4.96
N HIS A 188 -0.15 3.98 5.75
CA HIS A 188 -0.04 2.94 6.77
C HIS A 188 -0.57 1.57 6.31
N THR A 189 -1.12 1.49 5.09
CA THR A 189 -1.68 0.26 4.55
C THR A 189 -0.69 -0.36 3.57
N GLU A 190 -0.03 -1.42 3.98
CA GLU A 190 0.81 -2.21 3.07
C GLU A 190 -0.06 -2.95 2.05
N ILE A 191 0.43 -3.03 0.81
CA ILE A 191 -0.25 -3.72 -0.29
C ILE A 191 0.64 -4.78 -0.90
N SER A 192 0.02 -5.88 -1.33
CA SER A 192 0.63 -6.89 -2.19
C SER A 192 -0.13 -6.95 -3.50
N ILE A 193 0.57 -6.79 -4.61
CA ILE A 193 -0.03 -6.75 -5.95
C ILE A 193 0.19 -8.08 -6.64
N THR A 194 -0.89 -8.68 -7.18
CA THR A 194 -0.82 -9.85 -8.04
C THR A 194 -1.25 -9.46 -9.45
N LEU A 195 -0.33 -9.59 -10.39
CA LEU A 195 -0.54 -9.33 -11.81
C LEU A 195 -1.06 -10.59 -12.49
N PHE A 196 -2.33 -10.56 -12.92
CA PHE A 196 -2.98 -11.69 -13.55
C PHE A 196 -3.16 -11.47 -15.04
N ASP A 197 -2.63 -12.38 -15.85
CA ASP A 197 -2.78 -12.35 -17.31
C ASP A 197 -2.59 -13.78 -17.89
N ASN A 198 -2.69 -13.88 -19.21
CA ASN A 198 -2.43 -15.13 -19.92
C ASN A 198 -0.92 -15.48 -19.90
N LYS A 199 -0.61 -16.74 -20.17
CA LYS A 199 0.76 -17.24 -20.18
C LYS A 199 1.66 -16.56 -21.23
N GLN A 200 1.10 -16.02 -22.31
CA GLN A 200 1.85 -15.34 -23.37
C GLN A 200 2.44 -13.99 -22.88
N ALA A 201 1.79 -13.37 -21.90
CA ALA A 201 2.26 -12.12 -21.32
C ALA A 201 3.32 -12.30 -20.20
N GLU A 202 3.66 -13.52 -19.82
CA GLU A 202 4.51 -13.82 -18.66
C GLU A 202 5.87 -13.09 -18.69
N GLU A 203 6.51 -13.01 -19.85
CA GLU A 203 7.81 -12.34 -19.99
C GLU A 203 7.70 -10.83 -19.78
N TYR A 204 6.67 -10.22 -20.33
CA TYR A 204 6.35 -8.81 -20.08
C TYR A 204 6.05 -8.54 -18.61
N LEU A 205 5.29 -9.42 -17.97
CA LEU A 205 4.95 -9.29 -16.56
C LEU A 205 6.19 -9.43 -15.65
N LYS A 206 7.16 -10.28 -15.99
CA LYS A 206 8.43 -10.36 -15.26
C LYS A 206 9.19 -9.05 -15.30
N SER A 207 9.25 -8.41 -16.47
CA SER A 207 9.85 -7.08 -16.61
C SER A 207 9.11 -6.03 -15.79
N LEU A 208 7.77 -6.07 -15.81
CA LEU A 208 6.94 -5.15 -15.04
C LEU A 208 7.12 -5.33 -13.52
N VAL A 209 7.29 -6.56 -13.04
CA VAL A 209 7.61 -6.85 -11.63
C VAL A 209 8.94 -6.24 -11.24
N MET A 210 9.98 -6.40 -12.06
CA MET A 210 11.30 -5.81 -11.80
C MET A 210 11.21 -4.28 -11.71
N GLU A 211 10.60 -3.62 -12.70
CA GLU A 211 10.40 -2.17 -12.67
C GLU A 211 9.59 -1.71 -11.44
N THR A 212 8.58 -2.48 -11.06
CA THR A 212 7.76 -2.16 -9.89
C THR A 212 8.55 -2.26 -8.58
N GLN A 213 9.45 -3.23 -8.47
CA GLN A 213 10.35 -3.38 -7.32
C GLN A 213 11.38 -2.26 -7.27
N ASP A 214 11.91 -1.86 -8.44
CA ASP A 214 12.89 -0.77 -8.55
C ASP A 214 12.31 0.60 -8.14
N LEU A 215 10.99 0.78 -8.14
CA LEU A 215 10.34 1.98 -7.61
C LEU A 215 10.57 2.19 -6.11
N ALA A 216 10.95 1.14 -5.38
CA ALA A 216 11.13 1.16 -3.92
C ALA A 216 9.98 1.86 -3.16
N SER A 217 8.75 1.59 -3.60
CA SER A 217 7.54 2.27 -3.08
C SER A 217 7.29 1.92 -1.62
N PRO A 218 6.96 2.91 -0.77
CA PRO A 218 6.94 2.75 0.69
C PRO A 218 5.88 1.78 1.22
N VAL A 219 4.77 1.62 0.52
CA VAL A 219 3.65 0.76 0.95
C VAL A 219 3.59 -0.59 0.21
N LEU A 220 4.52 -0.83 -0.73
CA LEU A 220 4.54 -2.06 -1.51
C LEU A 220 5.26 -3.17 -0.75
N ARG A 221 4.54 -4.22 -0.36
CA ARG A 221 5.10 -5.38 0.31
C ARG A 221 5.68 -6.42 -0.67
N SER A 222 4.92 -6.73 -1.70
CA SER A 222 5.32 -7.71 -2.72
C SER A 222 4.58 -7.51 -4.03
N VAL A 223 5.20 -7.95 -5.13
CA VAL A 223 4.56 -8.08 -6.44
C VAL A 223 4.74 -9.51 -6.92
N SER A 224 3.66 -10.13 -7.36
CA SER A 224 3.66 -11.50 -7.87
C SER A 224 2.93 -11.59 -9.21
N ILE A 225 3.20 -12.67 -9.95
CA ILE A 225 2.57 -12.97 -11.22
C ILE A 225 1.74 -14.23 -11.04
N CYS A 226 0.51 -14.21 -11.53
CA CYS A 226 -0.33 -15.37 -11.65
C CYS A 226 -0.77 -15.54 -13.11
N THR A 227 -0.51 -16.70 -13.70
CA THR A 227 -0.94 -17.05 -15.05
C THR A 227 -1.89 -18.26 -15.07
N LYS A 228 -2.10 -18.86 -13.88
CA LYS A 228 -2.99 -20.01 -13.72
C LYS A 228 -4.37 -19.54 -13.30
N VAL A 229 -5.36 -19.91 -14.08
CA VAL A 229 -6.75 -19.49 -13.87
C VAL A 229 -7.33 -20.06 -12.57
N GLU A 230 -6.93 -21.27 -12.19
CA GLU A 230 -7.42 -21.97 -10.99
C GLU A 230 -7.01 -21.26 -9.68
N GLU A 231 -5.86 -20.61 -9.69
CA GLU A 231 -5.30 -19.87 -8.54
C GLU A 231 -5.76 -18.40 -8.53
N ALA A 232 -6.52 -17.97 -9.54
CA ALA A 232 -6.91 -16.57 -9.68
C ALA A 232 -7.78 -16.10 -8.51
N PHE A 233 -7.52 -14.87 -8.10
CA PHE A 233 -8.22 -14.14 -7.04
C PHE A 233 -8.16 -14.75 -5.63
N CYS A 234 -7.17 -15.64 -5.38
CA CYS A 234 -7.01 -16.23 -4.06
C CYS A 234 -6.78 -15.16 -3.00
N GLN A 235 -7.64 -15.14 -1.96
CA GLN A 235 -7.61 -14.17 -0.85
C GLN A 235 -7.58 -12.69 -1.29
N ALA A 236 -8.07 -12.38 -2.49
CA ALA A 236 -8.13 -11.02 -3.00
C ALA A 236 -9.02 -10.13 -2.13
N HIS A 237 -8.51 -8.98 -1.72
CA HIS A 237 -9.27 -7.92 -1.05
C HIS A 237 -9.76 -6.88 -2.05
N ILE A 238 -8.97 -6.62 -3.09
CA ILE A 238 -9.30 -5.70 -4.18
C ILE A 238 -9.01 -6.39 -5.50
N ILE A 239 -9.96 -6.31 -6.42
CA ILE A 239 -9.82 -6.83 -7.78
C ILE A 239 -10.08 -5.69 -8.76
N VAL A 240 -9.09 -5.40 -9.60
CA VAL A 240 -9.21 -4.43 -10.70
C VAL A 240 -9.34 -5.21 -12.00
N VAL A 241 -10.51 -5.09 -12.65
CA VAL A 241 -10.77 -5.73 -13.94
C VAL A 241 -10.52 -4.74 -15.06
N LEU A 242 -9.47 -4.96 -15.85
CA LEU A 242 -9.09 -4.14 -16.99
C LEU A 242 -9.54 -4.73 -18.33
N ASP A 243 -9.44 -3.93 -19.40
CA ASP A 243 -9.61 -4.40 -20.76
C ASP A 243 -8.36 -5.13 -21.24
N ASP A 244 -8.55 -6.18 -22.02
CA ASP A 244 -7.50 -6.96 -22.61
C ASP A 244 -6.76 -6.18 -23.71
N SER A 245 -5.45 -6.31 -23.77
CA SER A 245 -4.59 -5.64 -24.75
C SER A 245 -4.69 -6.24 -26.17
N THR A 246 -5.26 -7.42 -26.30
CA THR A 246 -5.37 -8.17 -27.57
C THR A 246 -6.46 -7.69 -28.52
N ASP A 247 -7.29 -6.72 -28.10
CA ASP A 247 -8.41 -6.20 -28.91
C ASP A 247 -7.96 -5.26 -30.08
N LYS A 248 -6.78 -5.48 -30.65
CA LYS A 248 -6.26 -4.65 -31.74
C LYS A 248 -6.83 -4.98 -33.13
N GLU A 249 -7.45 -6.12 -33.28
CA GLU A 249 -8.12 -6.51 -34.53
C GLU A 249 -9.59 -6.12 -34.51
N VAL A 250 -10.11 -5.71 -35.65
CA VAL A 250 -11.52 -5.31 -35.81
C VAL A 250 -12.41 -6.55 -35.69
N PHE A 251 -12.72 -6.92 -34.46
CA PHE A 251 -13.71 -7.96 -34.18
C PHE A 251 -15.11 -7.40 -34.36
N THR A 252 -16.01 -8.22 -34.89
CA THR A 252 -17.42 -7.88 -34.87
C THR A 252 -17.91 -7.84 -33.42
N LEU A 253 -19.01 -7.12 -33.17
CA LEU A 253 -19.66 -7.11 -31.86
C LEU A 253 -19.92 -8.54 -31.32
N GLU A 254 -20.28 -9.42 -32.22
CA GLU A 254 -20.59 -10.80 -31.91
C GLU A 254 -19.36 -11.59 -31.46
N ASP A 255 -18.23 -11.41 -32.13
CA ASP A 255 -16.96 -12.06 -31.75
C ASP A 255 -16.44 -11.57 -30.41
N CYS A 256 -16.54 -10.26 -30.15
CA CYS A 256 -16.24 -9.69 -28.85
C CYS A 256 -17.12 -10.28 -27.73
N LEU A 257 -18.40 -10.42 -27.96
CA LEU A 257 -19.30 -11.02 -26.97
C LEU A 257 -18.98 -12.50 -26.73
N ARG A 258 -18.72 -13.26 -27.82
CA ARG A 258 -18.34 -14.69 -27.72
C ARG A 258 -17.08 -14.92 -26.90
N SER A 259 -16.10 -14.05 -27.00
CA SER A 259 -14.84 -14.18 -26.24
C SER A 259 -14.98 -13.67 -24.80
N ARG A 260 -15.67 -12.56 -24.56
CA ARG A 260 -15.72 -11.88 -23.27
C ARG A 260 -16.71 -12.47 -22.28
N VAL A 261 -17.88 -12.90 -22.75
CA VAL A 261 -18.90 -13.44 -21.85
C VAL A 261 -18.43 -14.69 -21.09
N PRO A 262 -17.79 -15.69 -21.72
CA PRO A 262 -17.26 -16.85 -20.99
C PRO A 262 -16.20 -16.47 -19.98
N LEU A 263 -15.30 -15.53 -20.33
CA LEU A 263 -14.23 -15.05 -19.44
C LEU A 263 -14.81 -14.36 -18.19
N CYS A 264 -15.78 -13.46 -18.36
CA CYS A 264 -16.44 -12.78 -17.25
C CYS A 264 -17.22 -13.74 -16.35
N ARG A 265 -17.85 -14.77 -16.93
CA ARG A 265 -18.50 -15.84 -16.16
C ARG A 265 -17.50 -16.61 -15.31
N LEU A 266 -16.37 -16.98 -15.90
CA LEU A 266 -15.29 -17.67 -15.21
C LEU A 266 -14.72 -16.80 -14.07
N TYR A 267 -14.44 -15.53 -14.33
CA TYR A 267 -13.96 -14.59 -13.29
C TYR A 267 -14.97 -14.46 -12.15
N GLY A 268 -16.27 -14.28 -12.47
CA GLY A 268 -17.30 -14.20 -11.45
C GLY A 268 -17.33 -15.44 -10.55
N TYR A 269 -17.27 -16.64 -11.15
CA TYR A 269 -17.21 -17.90 -10.40
C TYR A 269 -15.97 -18.03 -9.52
N LEU A 270 -14.78 -17.66 -10.04
CA LEU A 270 -13.53 -17.73 -9.30
C LEU A 270 -13.48 -16.70 -8.16
N ILE A 271 -14.02 -15.51 -8.38
CA ILE A 271 -14.13 -14.47 -7.35
C ILE A 271 -15.04 -14.96 -6.22
N GLU A 272 -16.20 -15.53 -6.55
CA GLU A 272 -17.12 -16.09 -5.55
C GLU A 272 -16.47 -17.17 -4.70
N LYS A 273 -15.62 -17.99 -5.30
CA LYS A 273 -15.00 -19.16 -4.64
C LYS A 273 -13.73 -18.79 -3.85
N ASN A 274 -12.84 -17.96 -4.42
CA ASN A 274 -11.47 -17.81 -3.95
C ASN A 274 -11.21 -16.48 -3.23
N ALA A 275 -12.01 -15.44 -3.51
CA ALA A 275 -11.74 -14.12 -2.97
C ALA A 275 -12.14 -14.00 -1.50
N HIS A 276 -11.53 -13.02 -0.82
CA HIS A 276 -11.86 -12.69 0.55
C HIS A 276 -13.33 -12.26 0.69
N GLU A 277 -13.94 -12.47 1.86
CA GLU A 277 -15.36 -12.16 2.10
C GLU A 277 -15.69 -10.67 1.87
N SER A 278 -14.78 -9.77 2.23
CA SER A 278 -14.93 -8.31 2.07
C SER A 278 -14.34 -7.77 0.76
N VAL A 279 -14.17 -8.62 -0.26
CA VAL A 279 -13.56 -8.20 -1.52
C VAL A 279 -14.34 -7.06 -2.18
N ARG A 280 -13.61 -6.10 -2.75
CA ARG A 280 -14.13 -5.01 -3.57
C ARG A 280 -13.65 -5.18 -5.00
N VAL A 281 -14.57 -5.19 -5.95
CA VAL A 281 -14.27 -5.38 -7.37
C VAL A 281 -14.55 -4.10 -8.12
N ILE A 282 -13.55 -3.60 -8.84
CA ILE A 282 -13.68 -2.42 -9.68
C ILE A 282 -13.49 -2.79 -11.15
N VAL A 283 -14.48 -2.46 -11.96
CA VAL A 283 -14.47 -2.76 -13.41
C VAL A 283 -14.11 -1.47 -14.14
N GLY A 284 -12.90 -1.45 -14.70
CA GLY A 284 -12.39 -0.36 -15.53
C GLY A 284 -12.45 -0.72 -17.02
N GLY A 285 -11.93 0.19 -17.84
CA GLY A 285 -11.82 0.01 -19.29
C GLY A 285 -12.85 0.77 -20.10
N LYS A 286 -12.85 0.53 -21.41
CA LYS A 286 -13.72 1.20 -22.38
C LYS A 286 -14.70 0.24 -23.07
N THR A 287 -14.47 -1.06 -22.99
CA THR A 287 -15.23 -2.07 -23.73
C THR A 287 -16.21 -2.82 -22.82
N PHE A 288 -17.49 -2.76 -23.14
CA PHE A 288 -18.56 -3.52 -22.47
C PHE A 288 -18.55 -3.45 -20.93
N VAL A 289 -18.16 -2.31 -20.35
CA VAL A 289 -17.99 -2.14 -18.90
C VAL A 289 -19.25 -2.57 -18.13
N ASN A 290 -20.43 -2.07 -18.51
CA ASN A 290 -21.68 -2.44 -17.87
C ASN A 290 -21.98 -3.93 -17.97
N LEU A 291 -21.76 -4.54 -19.16
CA LEU A 291 -21.99 -5.98 -19.37
C LEU A 291 -21.07 -6.82 -18.50
N LYS A 292 -19.77 -6.50 -18.48
CA LYS A 292 -18.80 -7.17 -17.60
C LYS A 292 -19.24 -7.12 -16.15
N THR A 293 -19.64 -5.93 -15.68
CA THR A 293 -20.07 -5.71 -14.30
C THR A 293 -21.31 -6.55 -13.96
N VAL A 294 -22.33 -6.55 -14.83
CA VAL A 294 -23.54 -7.37 -14.63
C VAL A 294 -23.23 -8.87 -14.62
N LEU A 295 -22.34 -9.32 -15.50
CA LEU A 295 -21.94 -10.73 -15.51
C LEU A 295 -21.18 -11.11 -14.23
N LEU A 296 -20.25 -10.27 -13.77
CA LEU A 296 -19.55 -10.50 -12.51
C LEU A 296 -20.52 -10.57 -11.34
N MET A 297 -21.45 -9.64 -11.22
CA MET A 297 -22.49 -9.63 -10.18
C MET A 297 -23.37 -10.88 -10.22
N ARG A 298 -23.74 -11.33 -11.42
CA ARG A 298 -24.57 -12.52 -11.60
C ARG A 298 -23.88 -13.82 -11.17
N TYR A 299 -22.57 -13.91 -11.39
CA TYR A 299 -21.77 -15.11 -11.06
C TYR A 299 -21.01 -15.03 -9.76
N ALA A 300 -21.00 -13.87 -9.10
CA ALA A 300 -20.51 -13.65 -7.74
C ALA A 300 -21.58 -12.94 -6.87
N PRO A 301 -22.72 -13.60 -6.59
CA PRO A 301 -23.86 -13.00 -5.91
C PRO A 301 -23.55 -12.57 -4.48
N ARG A 302 -22.66 -13.27 -3.78
CA ARG A 302 -22.24 -12.94 -2.40
C ARG A 302 -21.70 -11.53 -2.28
N ILE A 303 -20.99 -11.06 -3.30
CA ILE A 303 -20.31 -9.78 -3.31
C ILE A 303 -20.88 -8.77 -4.32
N ALA A 304 -22.08 -9.03 -4.85
CA ALA A 304 -22.67 -8.21 -5.93
C ALA A 304 -22.70 -6.70 -5.58
N HIS A 305 -22.96 -6.35 -4.31
CA HIS A 305 -22.95 -4.96 -3.84
C HIS A 305 -21.55 -4.34 -3.75
N ASN A 306 -20.50 -5.17 -3.75
CA ASN A 306 -19.11 -4.74 -3.71
C ASN A 306 -18.47 -4.71 -5.10
N ILE A 307 -19.27 -4.73 -6.17
CA ILE A 307 -18.82 -4.64 -7.55
C ILE A 307 -19.28 -3.31 -8.14
N ILE A 308 -18.34 -2.47 -8.57
CA ILE A 308 -18.63 -1.18 -9.17
C ILE A 308 -17.94 -1.01 -10.52
N ALA A 309 -18.50 -0.14 -11.36
CA ALA A 309 -17.90 0.23 -12.64
C ALA A 309 -17.44 1.68 -12.64
N VAL A 310 -16.29 1.93 -13.27
CA VAL A 310 -15.66 3.25 -13.33
C VAL A 310 -16.27 4.11 -14.44
N ALA A 311 -16.98 5.17 -14.07
CA ALA A 311 -17.51 6.16 -15.00
C ALA A 311 -16.65 7.44 -15.09
N LEU A 312 -15.71 7.65 -14.18
CA LEU A 312 -14.83 8.83 -14.12
C LEU A 312 -14.01 9.06 -15.41
N GLY A 313 -13.72 8.01 -16.18
CA GLY A 313 -13.06 8.16 -17.47
C GLY A 313 -13.89 8.96 -18.47
N VAL A 314 -15.17 8.66 -18.59
CA VAL A 314 -16.12 9.39 -19.46
C VAL A 314 -16.33 10.82 -18.96
N GLU A 315 -16.41 10.99 -17.64
CA GLU A 315 -16.49 12.31 -17.00
C GLU A 315 -15.27 13.16 -17.32
N GLY A 316 -14.06 12.59 -17.25
CA GLY A 316 -12.81 13.25 -17.62
C GLY A 316 -12.75 13.67 -19.09
N GLU A 317 -13.21 12.81 -20.00
CA GLU A 317 -13.33 13.12 -21.43
C GLU A 317 -14.31 14.27 -21.67
N ALA A 318 -15.47 14.26 -21.01
CA ALA A 318 -16.46 15.34 -21.09
C ALA A 318 -15.89 16.67 -20.57
N LYS A 319 -15.24 16.67 -19.39
CA LYS A 319 -14.55 17.84 -18.83
C LYS A 319 -13.52 18.41 -19.79
N ALA A 320 -12.73 17.57 -20.47
CA ALA A 320 -11.71 18.00 -21.41
C ALA A 320 -12.32 18.68 -22.67
N ILE A 321 -13.47 18.19 -23.18
CA ILE A 321 -14.17 18.81 -24.32
C ILE A 321 -14.72 20.19 -23.91
N LEU A 322 -15.37 20.26 -22.74
CA LEU A 322 -15.94 21.51 -22.21
C LEU A 322 -14.83 22.55 -21.95
N ALA A 323 -13.72 22.12 -21.37
CA ALA A 323 -12.57 22.98 -21.09
C ALA A 323 -11.99 23.59 -22.37
N ARG A 324 -11.88 22.81 -23.44
CA ARG A 324 -11.44 23.32 -24.76
C ARG A 324 -12.41 24.38 -25.33
N LYS A 325 -13.71 24.15 -25.20
CA LYS A 325 -14.73 25.14 -25.65
C LYS A 325 -14.61 26.45 -24.88
N LEU A 326 -14.41 26.36 -23.57
CA LEU A 326 -14.32 27.53 -22.69
C LEU A 326 -12.91 28.12 -22.57
N LYS A 327 -11.90 27.53 -23.22
CA LYS A 327 -10.48 27.91 -23.13
C LYS A 327 -10.00 27.97 -21.65
N THR A 328 -10.38 26.98 -20.87
CA THR A 328 -10.01 26.81 -19.46
C THR A 328 -9.39 25.44 -19.21
N THR A 329 -9.01 25.14 -17.97
CA THR A 329 -8.45 23.85 -17.56
C THR A 329 -9.55 22.83 -17.18
N PRO A 330 -9.43 21.55 -17.53
CA PRO A 330 -10.43 20.53 -17.16
C PRO A 330 -10.65 20.41 -15.64
N SER A 331 -9.63 20.66 -14.83
CA SER A 331 -9.71 20.61 -13.35
C SER A 331 -10.62 21.67 -12.75
N TYR A 332 -10.91 22.74 -13.48
CA TYR A 332 -11.83 23.81 -13.03
C TYR A 332 -13.31 23.49 -13.33
N ILE A 333 -13.59 22.41 -14.06
CA ILE A 333 -14.94 21.97 -14.37
C ILE A 333 -15.31 20.85 -13.39
N LYS A 334 -16.34 21.08 -12.57
CA LYS A 334 -16.83 20.12 -11.57
C LYS A 334 -18.29 19.78 -11.79
N ASP A 335 -18.72 18.71 -11.15
CA ASP A 335 -20.11 18.25 -11.13
C ASP A 335 -20.68 17.92 -12.52
N VAL A 336 -19.85 17.28 -13.35
CA VAL A 336 -20.30 16.66 -14.60
C VAL A 336 -20.85 15.28 -14.27
N ILE A 337 -22.11 15.02 -14.60
CA ILE A 337 -22.80 13.79 -14.21
C ILE A 337 -23.02 12.91 -15.44
N ILE A 338 -22.65 11.62 -15.32
CA ILE A 338 -22.84 10.63 -16.37
C ILE A 338 -24.01 9.72 -16.00
N TRP A 339 -24.95 9.57 -16.91
CA TRP A 339 -26.09 8.65 -16.78
C TRP A 339 -26.05 7.59 -17.88
N GLY A 340 -26.49 6.39 -17.56
CA GLY A 340 -26.70 5.31 -18.53
C GLY A 340 -25.49 4.41 -18.73
N ASN A 341 -25.23 4.01 -19.96
CA ASN A 341 -24.22 3.01 -20.25
C ASN A 341 -22.82 3.64 -20.39
N ILE A 342 -21.88 3.23 -19.55
CA ILE A 342 -20.52 3.80 -19.49
C ILE A 342 -19.78 3.60 -20.82
N SER A 343 -19.89 2.43 -21.43
CA SER A 343 -19.22 2.09 -22.70
C SER A 343 -20.19 2.05 -23.90
N GLY A 344 -21.15 2.95 -23.95
CA GLY A 344 -22.13 2.97 -25.03
C GLY A 344 -22.97 4.24 -25.02
N ASN A 345 -24.29 4.09 -25.07
CA ASN A 345 -25.20 5.21 -25.02
C ASN A 345 -25.27 5.78 -23.59
N ASN A 346 -24.61 6.88 -23.38
CA ASN A 346 -24.65 7.64 -22.14
C ASN A 346 -25.28 9.04 -22.38
N TYR A 347 -25.72 9.65 -21.30
CA TYR A 347 -26.18 11.01 -21.26
C TYR A 347 -25.33 11.81 -20.24
N VAL A 348 -24.74 12.90 -20.70
CA VAL A 348 -23.97 13.79 -19.84
C VAL A 348 -24.87 14.94 -19.35
N ASP A 349 -25.12 14.95 -18.07
CA ASP A 349 -25.93 15.99 -17.45
C ASP A 349 -25.05 17.15 -17.00
N LEU A 350 -25.25 18.28 -17.63
CA LEU A 350 -24.50 19.51 -17.38
C LEU A 350 -25.26 20.53 -16.50
N ARG A 351 -26.45 20.20 -16.03
CA ARG A 351 -27.32 21.16 -15.29
C ARG A 351 -26.70 21.61 -13.98
N LYS A 352 -25.95 20.74 -13.31
CA LYS A 352 -25.24 21.06 -12.05
C LYS A 352 -23.79 21.43 -12.27
N THR A 353 -23.26 21.30 -13.49
CA THR A 353 -21.86 21.56 -13.80
C THR A 353 -21.50 23.01 -13.55
N ARG A 354 -20.39 23.19 -12.84
CA ARG A 354 -19.84 24.50 -12.46
C ARG A 354 -18.40 24.65 -12.97
N VAL A 355 -18.06 25.89 -13.33
CA VAL A 355 -16.72 26.27 -13.78
C VAL A 355 -16.12 27.21 -12.74
N TYR A 356 -14.99 26.81 -12.21
CA TYR A 356 -14.21 27.58 -11.25
C TYR A 356 -13.13 28.39 -11.97
N ARG A 357 -12.68 29.48 -11.38
CA ARG A 357 -11.58 30.31 -11.89
C ARG A 357 -11.71 30.66 -13.40
N TYR A 358 -12.93 30.89 -13.87
CA TYR A 358 -13.15 31.29 -15.25
C TYR A 358 -12.73 32.76 -15.43
N GLU A 359 -11.77 33.01 -16.34
CA GLU A 359 -11.09 34.30 -16.50
C GLU A 359 -11.92 35.41 -17.13
N SER A 360 -13.16 35.16 -17.55
CA SER A 360 -13.96 36.22 -18.17
C SER A 360 -14.35 37.28 -17.15
N ALA A 361 -13.49 38.27 -16.96
CA ALA A 361 -13.77 39.63 -16.48
C ALA A 361 -13.98 39.85 -14.97
N ILE A 362 -13.99 38.88 -14.06
CA ILE A 362 -14.19 39.15 -12.63
C ILE A 362 -13.14 38.40 -11.80
N TRP A 363 -12.28 39.13 -11.10
CA TRP A 363 -11.43 38.67 -10.03
C TRP A 363 -12.33 38.29 -8.85
N GLY A 364 -12.60 36.99 -8.72
CA GLY A 364 -13.40 36.46 -7.62
C GLY A 364 -12.55 35.61 -6.66
N PRO A 365 -13.05 35.30 -5.46
CA PRO A 365 -12.39 34.37 -4.55
C PRO A 365 -12.17 32.98 -5.22
N LEU A 366 -11.19 32.22 -4.74
CA LEU A 366 -10.80 30.90 -5.30
C LEU A 366 -11.96 29.90 -5.39
N HIS A 367 -12.95 30.01 -4.51
CA HIS A 367 -14.15 29.19 -4.46
C HIS A 367 -15.29 29.72 -5.35
N TYR A 368 -15.10 30.86 -6.00
CA TYR A 368 -16.12 31.39 -6.91
C TYR A 368 -16.27 30.53 -8.15
N SER A 369 -17.49 30.14 -8.44
CA SER A 369 -17.83 29.32 -9.58
C SER A 369 -19.07 29.83 -10.30
N ARG A 370 -19.15 29.60 -11.60
CA ARG A 370 -20.30 29.93 -12.44
C ARG A 370 -20.96 28.68 -13.01
N PRO A 371 -22.28 28.61 -13.12
CA PRO A 371 -22.94 27.52 -13.83
C PRO A 371 -22.42 27.43 -15.27
N LEU A 372 -22.09 26.24 -15.74
CA LEU A 372 -21.57 26.04 -17.10
C LEU A 372 -22.51 26.56 -18.17
N LEU A 373 -23.81 26.29 -18.02
CA LEU A 373 -24.85 26.69 -18.99
C LEU A 373 -25.00 28.21 -19.13
N ASN A 374 -24.53 28.98 -18.14
CA ASN A 374 -24.49 30.46 -18.24
C ASN A 374 -23.25 30.96 -19.02
N LEU A 375 -22.27 30.07 -19.29
CA LEU A 375 -21.04 30.38 -20.04
C LEU A 375 -21.10 29.89 -21.49
N ILE A 376 -21.82 28.79 -21.74
CA ILE A 376 -22.03 28.24 -23.07
C ILE A 376 -23.44 28.59 -23.53
N PHE A 377 -23.57 29.69 -24.26
CA PHE A 377 -24.88 30.17 -24.80
C PHE A 377 -25.36 29.35 -26.00
N ASP A 378 -24.47 28.61 -26.65
CA ASP A 378 -24.76 27.78 -27.81
C ASP A 378 -25.31 26.43 -27.41
N SER A 379 -26.62 26.34 -27.24
CA SER A 379 -27.30 25.09 -26.87
C SER A 379 -27.26 24.03 -27.98
N GLU A 380 -27.16 24.45 -29.25
CA GLU A 380 -27.05 23.53 -30.38
C GLU A 380 -25.65 22.83 -30.39
N TRP A 381 -24.61 23.56 -30.01
CA TRP A 381 -23.28 22.97 -29.85
C TRP A 381 -23.29 21.86 -28.80
N ILE A 382 -23.97 22.07 -27.66
CA ILE A 382 -24.08 21.06 -26.59
C ILE A 382 -24.82 19.81 -27.12
N LYS A 383 -25.92 20.00 -27.86
CA LYS A 383 -26.74 18.89 -28.33
C LYS A 383 -26.10 18.09 -29.47
N ARG A 384 -25.31 18.72 -30.32
CA ARG A 384 -24.76 18.10 -31.54
C ARG A 384 -23.26 17.86 -31.43
N GLU A 385 -22.45 18.91 -31.39
CA GLU A 385 -21.00 18.78 -31.50
C GLU A 385 -20.36 18.17 -30.25
N PHE A 386 -20.79 18.57 -29.05
CA PHE A 386 -20.31 17.98 -27.79
C PHE A 386 -20.60 16.48 -27.75
N VAL A 387 -21.86 16.07 -28.00
CA VAL A 387 -22.27 14.68 -27.99
C VAL A 387 -21.56 13.87 -29.08
N ALA A 388 -21.43 14.40 -30.28
CA ALA A 388 -20.72 13.74 -31.38
C ALA A 388 -19.22 13.56 -31.06
N THR A 389 -18.59 14.60 -30.51
CA THR A 389 -17.18 14.54 -30.13
C THR A 389 -16.93 13.50 -29.04
N LEU A 390 -17.79 13.45 -28.02
CA LEU A 390 -17.68 12.47 -26.96
C LEU A 390 -17.86 11.04 -27.47
N LYS A 391 -18.89 10.80 -28.32
CA LYS A 391 -19.11 9.50 -28.97
C LYS A 391 -17.91 9.07 -29.82
N ASN A 392 -17.34 10.00 -30.58
CA ASN A 392 -16.14 9.71 -31.40
C ASN A 392 -14.93 9.33 -30.52
N LEU A 393 -14.71 9.99 -29.38
CA LEU A 393 -13.65 9.63 -28.45
C LEU A 393 -13.86 8.23 -27.86
N THR A 394 -15.08 7.89 -27.56
CA THR A 394 -15.43 6.56 -27.04
C THR A 394 -15.27 5.48 -28.11
N ALA A 395 -15.65 5.77 -29.37
CA ALA A 395 -15.61 4.82 -30.49
C ALA A 395 -14.19 4.61 -31.05
N THR A 396 -13.33 5.65 -31.08
CA THR A 396 -11.98 5.58 -31.68
C THR A 396 -10.97 4.80 -30.85
N GLY A 397 -11.37 4.24 -29.70
CA GLY A 397 -10.54 3.30 -28.95
C GLY A 397 -9.08 3.79 -28.74
N ARG A 398 -8.86 5.09 -28.50
CA ARG A 398 -7.52 5.63 -28.26
C ARG A 398 -6.92 5.04 -26.99
N GLN A 399 -6.34 3.86 -27.14
CA GLN A 399 -5.67 3.13 -26.06
C GLN A 399 -4.20 3.55 -25.92
N PHE A 400 -3.87 4.80 -26.18
CA PHE A 400 -2.50 5.26 -25.94
C PHE A 400 -2.32 5.45 -24.43
N GLY A 401 -1.45 4.63 -23.84
CA GLY A 401 -0.87 4.81 -22.53
C GLY A 401 -1.76 4.50 -21.30
N GLY A 402 -3.06 4.39 -21.44
CA GLY A 402 -3.94 4.02 -20.31
C GLY A 402 -3.98 4.98 -19.11
N ILE A 403 -3.39 6.18 -19.21
CA ILE A 403 -3.25 7.15 -18.10
C ILE A 403 -4.62 7.54 -17.53
N LEU A 404 -5.58 7.88 -18.38
CA LEU A 404 -6.91 8.28 -17.94
C LEU A 404 -7.63 7.13 -17.21
N ALA A 405 -7.52 5.91 -17.73
CA ALA A 405 -8.09 4.73 -17.11
C ALA A 405 -7.45 4.46 -15.74
N ALA A 406 -6.13 4.47 -15.65
CA ALA A 406 -5.40 4.30 -14.40
C ALA A 406 -5.78 5.35 -13.35
N HIS A 407 -5.79 6.63 -13.73
CA HIS A 407 -6.18 7.72 -12.84
C HIS A 407 -7.64 7.60 -12.38
N SER A 408 -8.56 7.26 -13.29
CA SER A 408 -9.98 7.09 -12.97
C SER A 408 -10.22 5.94 -12.01
N ILE A 409 -9.52 4.80 -12.20
CA ILE A 409 -9.60 3.64 -11.30
C ILE A 409 -9.03 3.99 -9.93
N ALA A 410 -7.84 4.58 -9.88
CA ALA A 410 -7.18 4.97 -8.63
C ALA A 410 -8.03 5.98 -7.83
N THR A 411 -8.58 7.00 -8.50
CA THR A 411 -9.44 7.99 -7.86
C THR A 411 -10.73 7.36 -7.33
N THR A 412 -11.35 6.46 -8.10
CA THR A 412 -12.54 5.74 -7.65
C THR A 412 -12.24 4.87 -6.44
N LEU A 413 -11.11 4.15 -6.43
CA LEU A 413 -10.67 3.36 -5.27
C LEU A 413 -10.42 4.23 -4.05
N LYS A 414 -9.73 5.37 -4.23
CA LYS A 414 -9.48 6.33 -3.16
C LYS A 414 -10.78 6.83 -2.53
N TYR A 415 -11.76 7.21 -3.35
CA TYR A 415 -13.06 7.67 -2.86
C TYR A 415 -13.87 6.54 -2.21
N TRP A 416 -13.75 5.32 -2.72
CA TRP A 416 -14.41 4.16 -2.10
C TRP A 416 -13.81 3.76 -0.76
N TYR A 417 -12.53 4.07 -0.54
CA TYR A 417 -11.81 3.73 0.68
C TYR A 417 -11.93 4.80 1.76
N HIS A 418 -11.84 6.07 1.37
CA HIS A 418 -11.76 7.21 2.29
C HIS A 418 -12.96 8.15 2.24
N GLY A 419 -13.92 7.90 1.34
CA GLY A 419 -14.97 8.86 1.02
C GLY A 419 -14.53 9.90 -0.01
N SER A 420 -15.50 10.51 -0.71
CA SER A 420 -15.25 11.62 -1.62
C SER A 420 -15.16 12.94 -0.85
N PRO A 421 -14.49 13.97 -1.42
CA PRO A 421 -14.48 15.29 -0.82
C PRO A 421 -15.91 15.82 -0.59
N PRO A 422 -16.19 16.55 0.52
CA PRO A 422 -17.51 17.05 0.82
C PRO A 422 -18.09 17.88 -0.32
N GLY A 423 -19.31 17.54 -0.76
CA GLY A 423 -20.03 18.25 -1.83
C GLY A 423 -19.59 17.91 -3.25
N GLU A 424 -18.63 17.01 -3.47
CA GLU A 424 -18.24 16.52 -4.80
C GLU A 424 -19.20 15.41 -5.26
N ILE A 425 -19.64 15.48 -6.53
CA ILE A 425 -20.49 14.46 -7.15
C ILE A 425 -19.60 13.57 -8.01
N VAL A 426 -19.68 12.26 -7.78
CA VAL A 426 -18.90 11.24 -8.50
C VAL A 426 -19.86 10.31 -9.24
N SER A 427 -19.59 10.07 -10.53
CA SER A 427 -20.36 9.13 -11.33
C SER A 427 -19.77 7.73 -11.23
N LEU A 428 -20.56 6.76 -10.76
CA LEU A 428 -20.20 5.36 -10.65
C LEU A 428 -21.28 4.48 -11.27
N GLY A 429 -20.87 3.34 -11.81
CA GLY A 429 -21.81 2.29 -12.21
C GLY A 429 -22.05 1.36 -11.02
N ILE A 430 -23.29 1.27 -10.58
CA ILE A 430 -23.74 0.39 -9.49
C ILE A 430 -24.98 -0.39 -9.87
N LEU A 431 -25.28 -1.45 -9.12
CA LEU A 431 -26.53 -2.18 -9.26
C LEU A 431 -27.70 -1.28 -8.84
N SER A 432 -28.71 -1.17 -9.72
CA SER A 432 -29.94 -0.43 -9.42
C SER A 432 -30.98 -1.37 -8.84
N GLU A 433 -31.40 -1.13 -7.60
CA GLU A 433 -32.46 -1.89 -6.92
C GLU A 433 -33.87 -1.39 -7.25
N GLY A 434 -34.03 -0.53 -8.25
CA GLY A 434 -35.32 -0.05 -8.72
C GLY A 434 -35.91 1.12 -7.94
N GLU A 435 -35.26 1.61 -6.91
CA GLU A 435 -35.72 2.77 -6.13
C GLU A 435 -35.41 4.14 -6.78
N THR A 436 -34.60 4.15 -7.81
CA THR A 436 -34.35 5.35 -8.60
C THR A 436 -35.50 5.62 -9.56
N CYS A 437 -36.03 6.81 -9.54
CA CYS A 437 -37.18 7.37 -10.23
C CYS A 437 -37.21 7.25 -11.78
N CYS A 438 -36.57 6.23 -12.34
CA CYS A 438 -36.59 5.92 -13.76
C CYS A 438 -37.16 4.52 -13.94
N THR A 439 -38.24 4.43 -14.69
CA THR A 439 -38.98 3.22 -15.11
C THR A 439 -38.10 2.22 -15.90
N TRP A 440 -36.99 1.75 -15.33
CA TRP A 440 -36.14 0.73 -15.90
C TRP A 440 -36.38 -0.59 -15.16
N ARG A 441 -36.51 -1.66 -15.93
CA ARG A 441 -36.73 -3.02 -15.40
C ARG A 441 -35.65 -3.36 -14.35
N GLN A 442 -36.03 -4.07 -13.30
CA GLN A 442 -35.15 -4.82 -12.42
C GLN A 442 -34.04 -5.47 -13.25
N ASP A 443 -32.79 -5.33 -12.86
CA ASP A 443 -31.58 -5.84 -13.52
C ASP A 443 -30.88 -4.89 -14.53
N THR A 444 -31.16 -3.61 -14.55
CA THR A 444 -30.40 -2.67 -15.38
C THR A 444 -29.30 -1.98 -14.55
N PHE A 445 -28.06 -2.25 -14.91
CA PHE A 445 -26.90 -1.56 -14.39
C PHE A 445 -26.72 -0.22 -15.11
N SER A 446 -26.70 0.87 -14.38
CA SER A 446 -26.51 2.22 -14.94
C SER A 446 -25.49 3.02 -14.12
N ALA A 447 -24.79 3.96 -14.75
CA ALA A 447 -24.01 4.94 -14.02
C ALA A 447 -24.94 5.87 -13.26
N ILE A 448 -24.80 5.94 -11.96
CA ILE A 448 -25.59 6.77 -11.07
C ILE A 448 -24.64 7.71 -10.33
N PRO A 449 -24.94 9.00 -10.21
CA PRO A 449 -24.15 9.89 -9.37
C PRO A 449 -24.40 9.58 -7.91
N ILE A 450 -23.33 9.36 -7.17
CA ILE A 450 -23.37 9.19 -5.72
C ILE A 450 -22.92 10.48 -5.06
N ARG A 451 -23.72 10.96 -4.12
CA ARG A 451 -23.35 12.03 -3.22
C ARG A 451 -23.01 11.37 -1.88
N THR A 452 -21.78 11.42 -1.47
CA THR A 452 -21.32 10.93 -0.15
C THR A 452 -21.40 12.06 0.87
#